data_3d4830da3df79b1d1b63b59cd393c6f4
#
_entry.id   3d4830da3df79b1d1b63b59cd393c6f4
#
_cell.length_a   1.000
_cell.length_b   1.000
_cell.length_c   1.000
_cell.angle_alpha   90.00
_cell.angle_beta   90.00
_cell.angle_gamma   90.00
#
_symmetry.space_group_name_H-M   'P 1'
#
loop_
_entity.id
_entity.type
_entity.pdbx_description
1 polymer ?
#
loop_
_entity_poly.entity_id
_entity_poly.type
_entity_poly.pdbx_seq_one_letter_code
_entity_poly.pdbx_strand_id
1 'polypeptide(L)'
;MTSRILATLAVVLLANLSAQAQQAAPSRLDEIVKRGTLRVGMTGDYKPFTYLDKTTQQFNGFDVDMAEALGKALGVKVEFVPTAWPKLMKDFEADQFDIAMGGVSVTLDRQKKGFFSTPIMREGKTPIARCADVGKYQSITDIDKKGTRVIVNPGGTNERFARANIKDADITVFPDNTVIFDEIAKGNADLMMTDASETRYQQKQHQGVLCAVHPENPFDFSEKAYWLQRDMALKAFVDQWLHISMQDGSYKKIYATWFD
;
A
#
# COMPACT_ATOMS: atom_id res chain seq x y z
N MET A 1 -12.38 14.70 -71.77
CA MET A 1 -13.30 14.32 -70.62
C MET A 1 -12.75 13.22 -69.70
N THR A 2 -11.62 12.63 -69.99
CA THR A 2 -11.02 11.50 -69.23
C THR A 2 -10.16 11.89 -68.04
N SER A 3 -9.63 13.14 -67.98
CA SER A 3 -8.70 13.53 -66.90
C SER A 3 -9.36 13.93 -65.58
N ARG A 4 -10.65 14.29 -65.56
CA ARG A 4 -11.34 14.72 -64.35
C ARG A 4 -11.92 13.55 -63.52
N ILE A 5 -12.15 12.37 -64.16
CA ILE A 5 -12.66 11.19 -63.49
C ILE A 5 -11.56 10.46 -62.68
N LEU A 6 -10.31 10.48 -63.16
CA LEU A 6 -9.20 9.89 -62.43
C LEU A 6 -8.82 10.64 -61.15
N ALA A 7 -8.99 11.96 -61.11
CA ALA A 7 -8.68 12.78 -59.92
C ALA A 7 -9.71 12.54 -58.78
N THR A 8 -10.96 12.26 -59.11
CA THR A 8 -12.03 12.05 -58.13
C THR A 8 -11.92 10.65 -57.47
N LEU A 9 -11.45 9.62 -58.18
CA LEU A 9 -11.22 8.29 -57.62
C LEU A 9 -10.04 8.25 -56.66
N ALA A 10 -8.96 9.02 -56.89
CA ALA A 10 -7.80 9.08 -56.03
C ALA A 10 -8.08 9.73 -54.68
N VAL A 11 -8.95 10.75 -54.64
CA VAL A 11 -9.35 11.46 -53.40
C VAL A 11 -10.23 10.57 -52.52
N VAL A 12 -11.12 9.74 -53.11
CA VAL A 12 -11.98 8.81 -52.35
C VAL A 12 -11.17 7.65 -51.76
N LEU A 13 -10.12 7.17 -52.42
CA LEU A 13 -9.22 6.13 -51.87
C LEU A 13 -8.39 6.64 -50.71
N LEU A 14 -7.92 7.89 -50.73
CA LEU A 14 -7.14 8.51 -49.64
C LEU A 14 -8.00 8.80 -48.39
N ALA A 15 -9.29 9.09 -48.57
CA ALA A 15 -10.23 9.27 -47.47
C ALA A 15 -10.57 7.99 -46.70
N ASN A 16 -10.48 6.83 -47.34
CA ASN A 16 -10.72 5.52 -46.69
C ASN A 16 -9.49 4.98 -45.92
N LEU A 17 -8.28 5.49 -46.16
CA LEU A 17 -7.08 5.13 -45.39
C LEU A 17 -6.99 5.85 -44.05
N SER A 18 -7.73 6.94 -43.85
CA SER A 18 -7.74 7.70 -42.60
C SER A 18 -8.76 7.20 -41.58
N ALA A 19 -9.61 6.25 -41.92
CA ALA A 19 -10.70 5.76 -41.06
C ALA A 19 -10.38 4.41 -40.39
N GLN A 20 -9.13 3.94 -40.42
CA GLN A 20 -8.71 2.94 -39.44
C GLN A 20 -8.56 3.70 -38.11
N ALA A 21 -9.71 3.84 -37.42
CA ALA A 21 -9.72 4.29 -36.04
C ALA A 21 -8.62 3.52 -35.31
N GLN A 22 -7.63 4.25 -34.84
CA GLN A 22 -6.58 3.72 -34.00
C GLN A 22 -7.29 3.13 -32.78
N GLN A 23 -7.55 1.83 -32.83
CA GLN A 23 -8.11 1.12 -31.70
C GLN A 23 -7.14 1.32 -30.53
N ALA A 24 -7.53 2.14 -29.58
CA ALA A 24 -6.72 2.35 -28.39
C ALA A 24 -6.35 0.97 -27.83
N ALA A 25 -5.09 0.80 -27.46
CA ALA A 25 -4.66 -0.42 -26.79
C ALA A 25 -5.60 -0.70 -25.60
N PRO A 26 -5.98 -1.97 -25.37
CA PRO A 26 -6.85 -2.30 -24.24
C PRO A 26 -6.26 -1.75 -22.95
N SER A 27 -7.11 -1.17 -22.12
CA SER A 27 -6.69 -0.68 -20.81
C SER A 27 -6.36 -1.84 -19.87
N ARG A 28 -5.60 -1.60 -18.83
CA ARG A 28 -5.37 -2.61 -17.77
C ARG A 28 -6.70 -3.08 -17.16
N LEU A 29 -7.67 -2.19 -17.02
CA LEU A 29 -9.03 -2.54 -16.59
C LEU A 29 -9.66 -3.58 -17.53
N ASP A 30 -9.61 -3.35 -18.85
CA ASP A 30 -10.15 -4.29 -19.83
C ASP A 30 -9.42 -5.64 -19.80
N GLU A 31 -8.09 -5.62 -19.62
CA GLU A 31 -7.28 -6.84 -19.49
C GLU A 31 -7.66 -7.65 -18.25
N ILE A 32 -7.87 -7.01 -17.10
CA ILE A 32 -8.28 -7.64 -15.84
C ILE A 32 -9.66 -8.29 -16.02
N VAL A 33 -10.63 -7.56 -16.55
CA VAL A 33 -12.00 -8.06 -16.78
C VAL A 33 -11.99 -9.22 -17.79
N LYS A 34 -11.27 -9.10 -18.90
CA LYS A 34 -11.13 -10.16 -19.91
C LYS A 34 -10.44 -11.41 -19.35
N ARG A 35 -9.41 -11.24 -18.54
CA ARG A 35 -8.68 -12.34 -17.87
C ARG A 35 -9.52 -13.01 -16.78
N GLY A 36 -10.48 -12.30 -16.21
CA GLY A 36 -11.30 -12.77 -15.09
C GLY A 36 -10.57 -12.84 -13.76
N THR A 37 -9.44 -12.13 -13.61
CA THR A 37 -8.59 -12.17 -12.42
C THR A 37 -7.93 -10.84 -12.16
N LEU A 38 -8.02 -10.34 -10.92
CA LEU A 38 -7.27 -9.21 -10.39
C LEU A 38 -6.07 -9.74 -9.60
N ARG A 39 -4.84 -9.43 -10.03
CA ARG A 39 -3.61 -9.79 -9.30
C ARG A 39 -3.30 -8.70 -8.29
N VAL A 40 -3.24 -9.08 -7.01
CA VAL A 40 -3.04 -8.15 -5.89
C VAL A 40 -1.74 -8.47 -5.17
N GLY A 41 -0.74 -7.58 -5.24
CA GLY A 41 0.53 -7.70 -4.53
C GLY A 41 0.38 -7.36 -3.05
N MET A 42 0.81 -8.29 -2.16
CA MET A 42 0.75 -8.14 -0.71
C MET A 42 2.02 -8.63 -0.03
N THR A 43 2.47 -7.93 1.04
CA THR A 43 3.66 -8.33 1.78
C THR A 43 3.39 -9.41 2.85
N GLY A 44 2.18 -9.43 3.39
CA GLY A 44 1.77 -10.45 4.37
C GLY A 44 2.43 -10.36 5.74
N ASP A 45 3.00 -9.19 6.08
CA ASP A 45 3.76 -8.98 7.32
C ASP A 45 3.38 -7.67 8.05
N TYR A 46 2.22 -7.07 7.71
CA TYR A 46 1.85 -5.74 8.18
C TYR A 46 0.41 -5.71 8.71
N LYS A 47 0.21 -6.21 9.94
CA LYS A 47 -1.10 -6.15 10.63
C LYS A 47 -1.46 -4.71 11.01
N PRO A 48 -2.77 -4.34 10.95
CA PRO A 48 -3.91 -5.15 10.57
C PRO A 48 -4.23 -5.14 9.06
N PHE A 49 -3.39 -4.49 8.22
CA PHE A 49 -3.64 -4.38 6.77
C PHE A 49 -3.56 -5.72 6.06
N THR A 50 -2.46 -6.45 6.28
CA THR A 50 -2.27 -7.79 5.70
C THR A 50 -1.30 -8.61 6.52
N TYR A 51 -1.61 -9.90 6.69
CA TYR A 51 -0.65 -10.90 7.18
C TYR A 51 -0.89 -12.24 6.49
N LEU A 52 0.20 -12.96 6.28
CA LEU A 52 0.16 -14.34 5.77
C LEU A 52 0.16 -15.30 6.94
N ASP A 53 -0.90 -16.08 7.08
CA ASP A 53 -0.94 -17.17 8.06
C ASP A 53 0.04 -18.27 7.62
N LYS A 54 1.05 -18.52 8.46
CA LYS A 54 2.12 -19.48 8.16
C LYS A 54 1.62 -20.94 8.09
N THR A 55 0.48 -21.24 8.73
CA THR A 55 -0.10 -22.58 8.78
C THR A 55 -0.99 -22.84 7.57
N THR A 56 -1.90 -21.93 7.28
CA THR A 56 -2.88 -22.08 6.19
C THR A 56 -2.38 -21.54 4.85
N GLN A 57 -1.29 -20.76 4.87
CA GLN A 57 -0.75 -20.03 3.70
C GLN A 57 -1.77 -19.08 3.08
N GLN A 58 -2.73 -18.59 3.87
CA GLN A 58 -3.74 -17.64 3.44
C GLN A 58 -3.41 -16.24 3.92
N PHE A 59 -3.64 -15.26 3.05
CA PHE A 59 -3.62 -13.86 3.43
C PHE A 59 -4.88 -13.50 4.22
N ASN A 60 -4.72 -12.65 5.23
CA ASN A 60 -5.80 -12.09 6.04
C ASN A 60 -5.50 -10.62 6.34
N GLY A 61 -6.52 -9.82 6.61
CA GLY A 61 -6.34 -8.43 6.96
C GLY A 61 -7.33 -7.49 6.27
N PHE A 62 -7.31 -6.25 6.70
CA PHE A 62 -8.17 -5.19 6.16
C PHE A 62 -8.09 -5.09 4.64
N ASP A 63 -6.88 -5.05 4.09
CA ASP A 63 -6.68 -4.90 2.64
C ASP A 63 -6.95 -6.19 1.87
N VAL A 64 -7.00 -7.35 2.56
CA VAL A 64 -7.48 -8.61 1.95
C VAL A 64 -8.98 -8.54 1.70
N ASP A 65 -9.75 -8.13 2.73
CA ASP A 65 -11.20 -7.95 2.60
C ASP A 65 -11.56 -6.87 1.58
N MET A 66 -10.78 -5.78 1.54
CA MET A 66 -10.94 -4.72 0.54
C MET A 66 -10.61 -5.22 -0.88
N ALA A 67 -9.58 -6.05 -1.04
CA ALA A 67 -9.23 -6.64 -2.35
C ALA A 67 -10.33 -7.58 -2.86
N GLU A 68 -10.89 -8.41 -1.98
CA GLU A 68 -12.03 -9.26 -2.32
C GLU A 68 -13.27 -8.44 -2.71
N ALA A 69 -13.53 -7.34 -1.99
CA ALA A 69 -14.62 -6.42 -2.33
C ALA A 69 -14.40 -5.74 -3.69
N LEU A 70 -13.16 -5.35 -4.02
CA LEU A 70 -12.80 -4.80 -5.34
C LEU A 70 -12.96 -5.86 -6.44
N GLY A 71 -12.48 -7.08 -6.23
CA GLY A 71 -12.66 -8.20 -7.16
C GLY A 71 -14.13 -8.47 -7.45
N LYS A 72 -14.98 -8.46 -6.42
CA LYS A 72 -16.44 -8.57 -6.57
C LYS A 72 -17.03 -7.42 -7.39
N ALA A 73 -16.59 -6.19 -7.16
CA ALA A 73 -17.05 -5.02 -7.92
C ALA A 73 -16.64 -5.08 -9.41
N LEU A 74 -15.46 -5.65 -9.69
CA LEU A 74 -14.97 -5.92 -11.06
C LEU A 74 -15.63 -7.15 -11.71
N GLY A 75 -16.28 -8.02 -10.94
CA GLY A 75 -16.81 -9.30 -11.42
C GLY A 75 -15.72 -10.33 -11.73
N VAL A 76 -14.57 -10.27 -11.05
CA VAL A 76 -13.41 -11.14 -11.28
C VAL A 76 -12.96 -11.82 -9.98
N LYS A 77 -12.14 -12.87 -10.10
CA LYS A 77 -11.46 -13.50 -8.96
C LYS A 77 -10.28 -12.64 -8.52
N VAL A 78 -9.93 -12.73 -7.24
CA VAL A 78 -8.70 -12.14 -6.70
C VAL A 78 -7.61 -13.21 -6.64
N GLU A 79 -6.43 -12.87 -7.09
CA GLU A 79 -5.20 -13.65 -6.94
C GLU A 79 -4.21 -12.84 -6.11
N PHE A 80 -3.89 -13.32 -4.91
CA PHE A 80 -2.90 -12.69 -4.06
C PHE A 80 -1.49 -13.10 -4.46
N VAL A 81 -0.66 -12.10 -4.81
CA VAL A 81 0.73 -12.29 -5.24
C VAL A 81 1.66 -11.89 -4.09
N PRO A 82 2.36 -12.85 -3.45
CA PRO A 82 3.28 -12.54 -2.37
C PRO A 82 4.45 -11.67 -2.85
N THR A 83 4.75 -10.63 -2.10
CA THR A 83 5.93 -9.78 -2.27
C THR A 83 6.54 -9.45 -0.90
N ALA A 84 7.53 -8.57 -0.83
CA ALA A 84 8.13 -8.06 0.40
C ALA A 84 8.50 -6.60 0.25
N TRP A 85 8.55 -5.84 1.35
CA TRP A 85 8.84 -4.40 1.30
C TRP A 85 10.10 -4.06 0.49
N PRO A 86 11.23 -4.78 0.61
CA PRO A 86 12.42 -4.52 -0.20
C PRO A 86 12.25 -4.83 -1.69
N LYS A 87 11.29 -5.70 -2.04
CA LYS A 87 11.05 -6.14 -3.44
C LYS A 87 9.86 -5.44 -4.08
N LEU A 88 8.96 -4.83 -3.31
CA LEU A 88 7.68 -4.29 -3.76
C LEU A 88 7.80 -3.43 -5.02
N MET A 89 8.77 -2.51 -5.06
CA MET A 89 8.99 -1.65 -6.22
C MET A 89 9.41 -2.46 -7.46
N LYS A 90 10.35 -3.38 -7.28
CA LYS A 90 10.87 -4.24 -8.36
C LYS A 90 9.79 -5.15 -8.93
N ASP A 91 9.02 -5.79 -8.06
CA ASP A 91 7.95 -6.71 -8.44
C ASP A 91 6.82 -5.98 -9.16
N PHE A 92 6.52 -4.75 -8.74
CA PHE A 92 5.56 -3.86 -9.41
C PHE A 92 6.04 -3.47 -10.83
N GLU A 93 7.29 -3.02 -10.97
CA GLU A 93 7.88 -2.66 -12.27
C GLU A 93 8.01 -3.86 -13.21
N ALA A 94 8.11 -5.06 -12.65
CA ALA A 94 8.12 -6.32 -13.41
C ALA A 94 6.70 -6.83 -13.76
N ASP A 95 5.65 -6.03 -13.52
CA ASP A 95 4.24 -6.35 -13.80
C ASP A 95 3.76 -7.68 -13.17
N GLN A 96 4.26 -7.99 -11.98
CA GLN A 96 3.85 -9.22 -11.28
C GLN A 96 2.40 -9.13 -10.75
N PHE A 97 1.89 -7.92 -10.50
CA PHE A 97 0.53 -7.67 -10.05
C PHE A 97 -0.03 -6.37 -10.64
N ASP A 98 -1.36 -6.28 -10.68
CA ASP A 98 -2.10 -5.14 -11.25
C ASP A 98 -2.18 -3.98 -10.26
N ILE A 99 -2.24 -4.32 -8.97
CA ILE A 99 -2.43 -3.39 -7.86
C ILE A 99 -1.69 -3.94 -6.62
N ALA A 100 -1.03 -3.06 -5.87
CA ALA A 100 -0.49 -3.39 -4.56
C ALA A 100 -1.43 -2.87 -3.47
N MET A 101 -1.84 -3.75 -2.57
CA MET A 101 -2.67 -3.48 -1.39
C MET A 101 -1.97 -4.07 -0.16
N GLY A 102 -2.26 -3.57 1.04
CA GLY A 102 -1.60 -4.03 2.28
C GLY A 102 -0.88 -2.90 3.00
N GLY A 103 -1.56 -1.78 3.22
CA GLY A 103 -1.02 -0.63 3.96
C GLY A 103 0.09 0.12 3.19
N VAL A 104 -0.02 0.21 1.88
CA VAL A 104 1.00 0.86 1.04
C VAL A 104 0.98 2.36 1.26
N SER A 105 2.10 2.92 1.75
CA SER A 105 2.24 4.37 1.93
C SER A 105 2.44 5.07 0.58
N VAL A 106 1.74 6.20 0.41
CA VAL A 106 1.94 7.10 -0.74
C VAL A 106 3.34 7.72 -0.65
N THR A 107 4.09 7.62 -1.73
CA THR A 107 5.39 8.29 -1.89
C THR A 107 5.57 8.75 -3.32
N LEU A 108 6.31 9.86 -3.52
CA LEU A 108 6.57 10.38 -4.87
C LEU A 108 7.40 9.41 -5.71
N ASP A 109 8.26 8.59 -5.11
CA ASP A 109 9.04 7.60 -5.84
C ASP A 109 8.15 6.48 -6.40
N ARG A 110 7.17 6.01 -5.62
CA ARG A 110 6.15 5.08 -6.09
C ARG A 110 5.24 5.72 -7.15
N GLN A 111 4.85 7.00 -6.94
CA GLN A 111 4.01 7.75 -7.88
C GLN A 111 4.68 7.92 -9.25
N LYS A 112 6.02 8.02 -9.31
CA LYS A 112 6.76 8.04 -10.58
C LYS A 112 6.63 6.74 -11.37
N LYS A 113 6.28 5.63 -10.74
CA LYS A 113 6.23 4.29 -11.33
C LYS A 113 4.82 3.82 -11.63
N GLY A 114 3.84 4.20 -10.80
CA GLY A 114 2.43 3.84 -10.93
C GLY A 114 1.51 4.98 -10.51
N PHE A 115 0.23 4.70 -10.45
CA PHE A 115 -0.76 5.62 -9.90
C PHE A 115 -1.18 5.18 -8.50
N PHE A 116 -1.51 6.13 -7.64
CA PHE A 116 -2.23 5.84 -6.41
C PHE A 116 -3.72 6.08 -6.59
N SER A 117 -4.53 5.26 -5.92
CA SER A 117 -5.95 5.55 -5.72
C SER A 117 -6.15 6.81 -4.87
N THR A 118 -7.38 7.26 -4.73
CA THR A 118 -7.77 8.13 -3.61
C THR A 118 -7.27 7.51 -2.30
N PRO A 119 -6.68 8.32 -1.39
CA PRO A 119 -6.21 7.81 -0.10
C PRO A 119 -7.33 7.16 0.71
N ILE A 120 -7.01 6.03 1.35
CA ILE A 120 -7.94 5.29 2.20
C ILE A 120 -7.78 5.65 3.68
N MET A 121 -6.61 6.15 4.08
CA MET A 121 -6.30 6.46 5.46
C MET A 121 -5.21 7.50 5.56
N ARG A 122 -5.37 8.46 6.47
CA ARG A 122 -4.31 9.37 6.88
C ARG A 122 -3.45 8.70 7.95
N GLU A 123 -2.15 8.85 7.80
CA GLU A 123 -1.12 8.23 8.63
C GLU A 123 0.04 9.18 8.94
N GLY A 124 1.00 8.68 9.68
CA GLY A 124 2.29 9.29 9.96
C GLY A 124 3.10 8.40 10.88
N LYS A 125 4.41 8.65 10.95
CA LYS A 125 5.33 7.87 11.77
C LYS A 125 5.27 8.29 13.23
N THR A 126 5.11 7.30 14.09
CA THR A 126 5.14 7.46 15.54
C THR A 126 5.80 6.23 16.17
N PRO A 127 6.43 6.37 17.37
CA PRO A 127 7.02 5.22 18.04
C PRO A 127 5.97 4.38 18.78
N ILE A 128 6.28 3.09 18.92
CA ILE A 128 5.68 2.21 19.90
C ILE A 128 6.80 1.66 20.81
N ALA A 129 6.58 1.68 22.11
CA ALA A 129 7.55 1.28 23.11
C ALA A 129 6.86 0.52 24.25
N ARG A 130 7.64 -0.02 25.20
CA ARG A 130 7.06 -0.49 26.47
C ARG A 130 6.31 0.62 27.17
N CYS A 131 5.14 0.33 27.73
CA CYS A 131 4.29 1.36 28.39
C CYS A 131 5.02 2.16 29.46
N ALA A 132 5.94 1.53 30.21
CA ALA A 132 6.76 2.18 31.22
C ALA A 132 7.74 3.21 30.64
N ASP A 133 8.05 3.14 29.36
CA ASP A 133 9.09 3.94 28.70
C ASP A 133 8.51 5.03 27.77
N VAL A 134 7.19 5.09 27.58
CA VAL A 134 6.52 6.03 26.65
C VAL A 134 6.97 7.48 26.84
N GLY A 135 7.10 7.92 28.10
CA GLY A 135 7.54 9.27 28.42
C GLY A 135 8.96 9.64 27.95
N LYS A 136 9.77 8.64 27.58
CA LYS A 136 11.15 8.83 27.12
C LYS A 136 11.25 9.12 25.60
N TYR A 137 10.16 8.94 24.83
CA TYR A 137 10.22 8.92 23.36
C TYR A 137 9.21 9.87 22.72
N GLN A 138 9.02 11.05 23.31
CA GLN A 138 8.01 12.01 22.90
C GLN A 138 8.40 12.85 21.66
N SER A 139 9.68 12.92 21.33
CA SER A 139 10.20 13.63 20.17
C SER A 139 11.33 12.86 19.50
N ILE A 140 11.66 13.22 18.26
CA ILE A 140 12.83 12.67 17.57
C ILE A 140 14.12 12.92 18.40
N THR A 141 14.27 14.10 18.98
CA THR A 141 15.41 14.44 19.84
C THR A 141 15.49 13.58 21.10
N ASP A 142 14.34 13.13 21.62
CA ASP A 142 14.32 12.24 22.79
C ASP A 142 14.71 10.81 22.41
N ILE A 143 14.37 10.40 21.18
CA ILE A 143 14.70 9.09 20.63
C ILE A 143 16.16 9.02 20.18
N ASP A 144 16.65 10.08 19.51
CA ASP A 144 17.98 10.12 18.90
C ASP A 144 19.09 10.39 19.92
N LYS A 145 19.26 9.44 20.84
CA LYS A 145 20.29 9.47 21.90
C LYS A 145 21.09 8.18 21.84
N LYS A 146 22.40 8.30 22.10
CA LYS A 146 23.28 7.13 22.20
C LYS A 146 22.74 6.11 23.21
N GLY A 147 22.69 4.85 22.80
CA GLY A 147 22.17 3.74 23.58
C GLY A 147 20.68 3.52 23.47
N THR A 148 19.90 4.38 22.79
CA THR A 148 18.52 4.07 22.39
C THR A 148 18.55 3.07 21.23
N ARG A 149 17.85 1.95 21.40
CA ARG A 149 17.79 0.86 20.41
C ARG A 149 16.49 0.93 19.62
N VAL A 150 16.57 1.47 18.40
CA VAL A 150 15.45 1.60 17.48
C VAL A 150 15.43 0.39 16.55
N ILE A 151 14.30 -0.31 16.48
CA ILE A 151 14.11 -1.46 15.58
C ILE A 151 13.17 -1.06 14.44
N VAL A 152 13.44 -1.52 13.22
CA VAL A 152 12.60 -1.29 12.04
C VAL A 152 12.63 -2.51 11.12
N ASN A 153 11.57 -2.67 10.32
CA ASN A 153 11.53 -3.67 9.24
C ASN A 153 12.32 -3.20 8.01
N PRO A 154 12.87 -4.12 7.19
CA PRO A 154 13.70 -3.75 6.05
C PRO A 154 12.91 -3.14 4.88
N GLY A 155 13.52 -2.17 4.17
CA GLY A 155 13.16 -1.74 2.83
C GLY A 155 11.89 -0.91 2.67
N GLY A 156 11.17 -0.63 3.76
CA GLY A 156 9.93 0.14 3.77
C GLY A 156 10.12 1.63 4.07
N THR A 157 9.00 2.31 4.32
CA THR A 157 9.00 3.72 4.74
C THR A 157 9.48 3.88 6.18
N ASN A 158 9.34 2.85 7.04
CA ASN A 158 9.80 2.87 8.43
C ASN A 158 11.33 3.00 8.51
N GLU A 159 12.06 2.12 7.81
CA GLU A 159 13.52 2.19 7.75
C GLU A 159 13.99 3.52 7.17
N ARG A 160 13.37 3.98 6.07
CA ARG A 160 13.75 5.28 5.46
C ARG A 160 13.54 6.44 6.41
N PHE A 161 12.41 6.49 7.11
CA PHE A 161 12.13 7.53 8.08
C PHE A 161 13.15 7.51 9.24
N ALA A 162 13.39 6.34 9.82
CA ALA A 162 14.35 6.20 10.91
C ALA A 162 15.74 6.68 10.49
N ARG A 163 16.27 6.22 9.36
CA ARG A 163 17.60 6.64 8.86
C ARG A 163 17.69 8.11 8.48
N ALA A 164 16.58 8.72 8.04
CA ALA A 164 16.54 10.14 7.72
C ALA A 164 16.61 11.02 8.98
N ASN A 165 15.97 10.61 10.06
CA ASN A 165 15.74 11.44 11.24
C ASN A 165 16.58 11.06 12.47
N ILE A 166 17.13 9.85 12.54
CA ILE A 166 17.90 9.32 13.69
C ILE A 166 19.35 9.14 13.26
N LYS A 167 20.29 9.69 14.03
CA LYS A 167 21.73 9.73 13.74
C LYS A 167 22.59 9.13 14.84
N ASP A 168 22.22 9.35 16.11
CA ASP A 168 23.00 8.96 17.29
C ASP A 168 22.49 7.68 17.96
N ALA A 169 21.18 7.38 17.83
CA ALA A 169 20.61 6.13 18.32
C ALA A 169 20.95 4.93 17.42
N ASP A 170 20.94 3.75 18.00
CA ASP A 170 21.28 2.49 17.32
C ASP A 170 20.06 1.97 16.53
N ILE A 171 20.12 2.00 15.20
CA ILE A 171 19.06 1.47 14.33
C ILE A 171 19.36 0.03 13.95
N THR A 172 18.51 -0.90 14.39
CA THR A 172 18.54 -2.32 13.98
C THR A 172 17.47 -2.58 12.93
N VAL A 173 17.88 -3.08 11.75
CA VAL A 173 16.97 -3.57 10.73
C VAL A 173 16.70 -5.05 11.01
N PHE A 174 15.45 -5.38 11.36
CA PHE A 174 15.06 -6.73 11.77
C PHE A 174 14.27 -7.41 10.65
N PRO A 175 14.69 -8.61 10.19
CA PRO A 175 14.18 -9.20 8.95
C PRO A 175 12.73 -9.69 9.02
N ASP A 176 12.23 -10.09 10.19
CA ASP A 176 10.86 -10.56 10.40
C ASP A 176 10.00 -9.49 11.09
N ASN A 177 9.23 -8.75 10.29
CA ASN A 177 8.35 -7.68 10.78
C ASN A 177 7.29 -8.19 11.77
N THR A 178 6.92 -9.46 11.68
CA THR A 178 5.84 -10.03 12.49
C THR A 178 6.20 -10.24 13.96
N VAL A 179 7.49 -10.26 14.30
CA VAL A 179 7.99 -10.52 15.67
C VAL A 179 8.70 -9.30 16.31
N ILE A 180 8.80 -8.17 15.59
CA ILE A 180 9.47 -6.96 16.10
C ILE A 180 8.88 -6.50 17.44
N PHE A 181 7.57 -6.57 17.60
CA PHE A 181 6.88 -6.14 18.81
C PHE A 181 7.20 -7.03 20.02
N ASP A 182 7.38 -8.32 19.79
CA ASP A 182 7.86 -9.24 20.83
C ASP A 182 9.28 -8.91 21.27
N GLU A 183 10.16 -8.47 20.35
CA GLU A 183 11.51 -8.03 20.68
C GLU A 183 11.52 -6.79 21.58
N ILE A 184 10.63 -5.83 21.35
CA ILE A 184 10.45 -4.68 22.22
C ILE A 184 9.92 -5.12 23.59
N ALA A 185 8.90 -5.97 23.62
CA ALA A 185 8.31 -6.47 24.87
C ALA A 185 9.33 -7.22 25.73
N LYS A 186 10.23 -8.00 25.13
CA LYS A 186 11.34 -8.71 25.80
C LYS A 186 12.47 -7.80 26.24
N GLY A 187 12.50 -6.53 25.78
CA GLY A 187 13.59 -5.60 26.08
C GLY A 187 14.82 -5.73 25.18
N ASN A 188 14.74 -6.46 24.07
CA ASN A 188 15.82 -6.58 23.09
C ASN A 188 15.95 -5.30 22.22
N ALA A 189 14.86 -4.54 22.07
CA ALA A 189 14.84 -3.19 21.50
C ALA A 189 14.06 -2.26 22.44
N ASP A 190 14.17 -0.95 22.23
CA ASP A 190 13.49 0.03 23.07
C ASP A 190 12.18 0.51 22.43
N LEU A 191 12.20 0.72 21.12
CA LEU A 191 11.03 1.16 20.37
C LEU A 191 11.12 0.74 18.89
N MET A 192 9.96 0.66 18.23
CA MET A 192 9.86 0.64 16.78
C MET A 192 9.30 1.97 16.28
N MET A 193 9.89 2.50 15.21
CA MET A 193 9.33 3.61 14.45
C MET A 193 8.44 3.05 13.32
N THR A 194 7.13 3.27 13.42
CA THR A 194 6.17 2.76 12.44
C THR A 194 4.95 3.68 12.27
N ASP A 195 3.94 3.27 11.53
CA ASP A 195 2.74 4.07 11.28
C ASP A 195 1.77 4.05 12.47
N ALA A 196 1.04 5.14 12.67
CA ALA A 196 0.14 5.33 13.81
C ALA A 196 -0.93 4.23 13.93
N SER A 197 -1.49 3.75 12.82
CA SER A 197 -2.47 2.65 12.82
C SER A 197 -1.87 1.34 13.34
N GLU A 198 -0.63 1.01 12.95
CA GLU A 198 0.05 -0.18 13.44
C GLU A 198 0.36 -0.06 14.94
N THR A 199 0.79 1.11 15.41
CA THR A 199 1.06 1.30 16.84
C THR A 199 -0.21 1.11 17.69
N ARG A 200 -1.37 1.62 17.22
CA ARG A 200 -2.67 1.41 17.90
C ARG A 200 -3.06 -0.06 17.91
N TYR A 201 -2.93 -0.74 16.78
CA TYR A 201 -3.20 -2.16 16.68
C TYR A 201 -2.32 -2.98 17.62
N GLN A 202 -1.01 -2.74 17.60
CA GLN A 202 -0.07 -3.48 18.44
C GLN A 202 -0.24 -3.19 19.94
N GLN A 203 -0.63 -1.98 20.30
CA GLN A 203 -1.01 -1.67 21.69
C GLN A 203 -2.20 -2.51 22.15
N LYS A 204 -3.19 -2.73 21.29
CA LYS A 204 -4.33 -3.63 21.60
C LYS A 204 -3.90 -5.09 21.74
N GLN A 205 -2.97 -5.56 20.89
CA GLN A 205 -2.46 -6.93 20.95
C GLN A 205 -1.55 -7.20 22.16
N HIS A 206 -0.83 -6.17 22.65
CA HIS A 206 0.13 -6.24 23.76
C HIS A 206 -0.33 -5.38 24.95
N GLN A 207 -1.60 -5.52 25.31
CA GLN A 207 -2.24 -4.67 26.31
C GLN A 207 -1.46 -4.61 27.63
N GLY A 208 -1.16 -3.39 28.09
CA GLY A 208 -0.38 -3.14 29.30
C GLY A 208 1.12 -3.36 29.16
N VAL A 209 1.61 -3.89 28.05
CA VAL A 209 3.03 -4.15 27.77
C VAL A 209 3.59 -3.12 26.79
N LEU A 210 2.95 -2.96 25.62
CA LEU A 210 3.34 -1.98 24.61
C LEU A 210 2.31 -0.86 24.49
N CYS A 211 2.80 0.37 24.35
CA CYS A 211 1.99 1.56 24.22
C CYS A 211 2.45 2.39 23.02
N ALA A 212 1.49 2.82 22.20
CA ALA A 212 1.70 3.79 21.15
C ALA A 212 2.08 5.16 21.77
N VAL A 213 3.05 5.84 21.19
CA VAL A 213 3.50 7.14 21.65
C VAL A 213 2.86 8.20 20.75
N HIS A 214 1.93 8.99 21.28
CA HIS A 214 1.17 10.06 20.61
C HIS A 214 0.70 9.75 19.17
N PRO A 215 0.00 8.62 18.92
CA PRO A 215 -0.42 8.23 17.58
C PRO A 215 -1.42 9.20 16.91
N GLU A 216 -1.99 10.14 17.68
CA GLU A 216 -2.86 11.22 17.18
C GLU A 216 -2.05 12.39 16.58
N ASN A 217 -0.76 12.51 16.94
CA ASN A 217 0.16 13.56 16.50
C ASN A 217 1.48 12.93 16.03
N PRO A 218 1.47 12.21 14.91
CA PRO A 218 2.69 11.56 14.39
C PRO A 218 3.74 12.60 13.96
N PHE A 219 4.99 12.17 13.86
CA PHE A 219 6.13 13.04 13.52
C PHE A 219 6.10 13.57 12.08
N ASP A 220 5.43 12.90 11.19
CA ASP A 220 5.27 13.30 9.80
C ASP A 220 3.83 13.10 9.33
N PHE A 221 3.58 13.53 8.09
CA PHE A 221 2.36 13.24 7.37
C PHE A 221 2.61 12.15 6.34
N SER A 222 1.73 11.14 6.30
CA SER A 222 1.65 10.18 5.22
C SER A 222 0.19 9.76 4.98
N GLU A 223 -0.04 9.02 3.90
CA GLU A 223 -1.32 8.43 3.55
C GLU A 223 -1.13 6.99 3.10
N LYS A 224 -2.16 6.17 3.33
CA LYS A 224 -2.28 4.85 2.70
C LYS A 224 -3.20 4.95 1.50
N ALA A 225 -2.80 4.33 0.40
CA ALA A 225 -3.58 4.22 -0.81
C ALA A 225 -3.19 2.95 -1.58
N TYR A 226 -4.01 2.51 -2.50
CA TYR A 226 -3.71 1.39 -3.38
C TYR A 226 -2.82 1.85 -4.52
N TRP A 227 -1.78 1.10 -4.81
CA TRP A 227 -0.78 1.45 -5.82
C TRP A 227 -0.99 0.60 -7.07
N LEU A 228 -1.39 1.25 -8.17
CA LEU A 228 -1.87 0.65 -9.40
C LEU A 228 -0.86 0.79 -10.53
N GLN A 229 -0.82 -0.20 -11.43
CA GLN A 229 -0.15 -0.04 -12.72
C GLN A 229 -0.67 1.21 -13.44
N ARG A 230 0.18 1.84 -14.28
CA ARG A 230 -0.16 3.09 -14.97
C ARG A 230 -1.26 2.91 -15.99
N ASP A 231 -2.48 2.95 -15.51
CA ASP A 231 -3.68 2.90 -16.33
C ASP A 231 -4.76 3.82 -15.75
N MET A 232 -5.20 4.80 -16.53
CA MET A 232 -6.19 5.77 -16.06
C MET A 232 -7.58 5.16 -15.92
N ALA A 233 -7.93 4.16 -16.73
CA ALA A 233 -9.24 3.51 -16.64
C ALA A 233 -9.33 2.68 -15.35
N LEU A 234 -8.29 1.91 -15.04
CA LEU A 234 -8.20 1.16 -13.77
C LEU A 234 -8.23 2.11 -12.58
N LYS A 235 -7.43 3.20 -12.61
CA LYS A 235 -7.43 4.20 -11.54
C LYS A 235 -8.81 4.81 -11.33
N ALA A 236 -9.46 5.27 -12.38
CA ALA A 236 -10.79 5.87 -12.31
C ALA A 236 -11.83 4.91 -11.75
N PHE A 237 -11.77 3.61 -12.14
CA PHE A 237 -12.64 2.59 -11.59
C PHE A 237 -12.41 2.39 -10.08
N VAL A 238 -11.14 2.24 -9.66
CA VAL A 238 -10.79 2.03 -8.25
C VAL A 238 -11.18 3.24 -7.39
N ASP A 239 -10.94 4.46 -7.87
CA ASP A 239 -11.33 5.69 -7.16
C ASP A 239 -12.86 5.78 -7.00
N GLN A 240 -13.61 5.46 -8.07
CA GLN A 240 -15.07 5.49 -8.02
C GLN A 240 -15.63 4.39 -7.10
N TRP A 241 -15.05 3.19 -7.15
CA TRP A 241 -15.41 2.09 -6.23
C TRP A 241 -15.14 2.48 -4.77
N LEU A 242 -13.97 3.06 -4.47
CA LEU A 242 -13.64 3.55 -3.12
C LEU A 242 -14.63 4.61 -2.66
N HIS A 243 -14.94 5.58 -3.53
CA HIS A 243 -15.92 6.61 -3.21
C HIS A 243 -17.28 6.00 -2.84
N ILE A 244 -17.81 5.08 -3.65
CA ILE A 244 -19.07 4.39 -3.36
C ILE A 244 -18.97 3.63 -2.04
N SER A 245 -17.90 2.85 -1.83
CA SER A 245 -17.72 2.04 -0.62
C SER A 245 -17.64 2.89 0.67
N MET A 246 -17.09 4.10 0.58
CA MET A 246 -17.06 5.05 1.69
C MET A 246 -18.44 5.65 1.99
N GLN A 247 -19.27 5.86 0.94
CA GLN A 247 -20.59 6.45 1.09
C GLN A 247 -21.67 5.43 1.51
N ASP A 248 -21.59 4.19 1.02
CA ASP A 248 -22.58 3.15 1.34
C ASP A 248 -22.30 2.42 2.66
N GLY A 249 -21.17 2.73 3.32
CA GLY A 249 -20.76 2.18 4.60
C GLY A 249 -20.04 0.83 4.51
N SER A 250 -19.84 0.24 3.34
CA SER A 250 -19.14 -1.04 3.18
C SER A 250 -17.67 -0.94 3.61
N TYR A 251 -16.98 0.16 3.24
CA TYR A 251 -15.63 0.48 3.74
C TYR A 251 -15.61 0.55 5.28
N LYS A 252 -16.54 1.29 5.89
CA LYS A 252 -16.61 1.45 7.34
C LYS A 252 -16.82 0.12 8.06
N LYS A 253 -17.63 -0.76 7.49
CA LYS A 253 -17.87 -2.10 8.05
C LYS A 253 -16.58 -2.94 8.05
N ILE A 254 -15.84 -2.97 6.94
CA ILE A 254 -14.56 -3.68 6.86
C ILE A 254 -13.54 -3.04 7.81
N TYR A 255 -13.47 -1.70 7.83
CA TYR A 255 -12.58 -0.97 8.73
C TYR A 255 -12.81 -1.34 10.19
N ALA A 256 -14.05 -1.33 10.66
CA ALA A 256 -14.41 -1.67 12.03
C ALA A 256 -13.99 -3.10 12.42
N THR A 257 -14.01 -4.04 11.47
CA THR A 257 -13.58 -5.43 11.74
C THR A 257 -12.11 -5.52 12.16
N TRP A 258 -11.27 -4.61 11.64
CA TRP A 258 -9.82 -4.72 11.78
C TRP A 258 -9.19 -3.65 12.69
N PHE A 259 -9.80 -2.48 12.79
CA PHE A 259 -9.23 -1.33 13.54
C PHE A 259 -9.97 -0.99 14.84
N ASP A 260 -11.26 -1.32 14.99
CA ASP A 260 -12.04 -1.10 16.21
C ASP A 260 -11.90 -2.31 17.15
#